data_bc175a055ef2e419ab46df3a946a8a73
#
_entry.id   bc175a055ef2e419ab46df3a946a8a73
#
_cell.length_a   1.000
_cell.length_b   1.000
_cell.length_c   1.000
_cell.angle_alpha   90.00
_cell.angle_beta   90.00
_cell.angle_gamma   90.00
#
_symmetry.space_group_name_H-M   'P 1'
#
loop_
_entity.id
_entity.type
_entity.pdbx_description
1 polymer ?
#
loop_
_entity_poly.entity_id
_entity_poly.type
_entity_poly.pdbx_seq_one_letter_code
_entity_poly.pdbx_strand_id
1 'polypeptide(L)'
;MAKQFDVLNPATEDVIAQVPDTGKDEWLAALGRAVEAQRAWAEFSPRGRAEVLRAVYEKITARTDEFARTMTKEMGKPLAEAKGEVAYG
;
A
#
# COMPACT_ATOMS: atom_id res chain seq x y z
N MET A 1 16.05 8.57 16.69
CA MET A 1 15.47 8.70 15.34
C MET A 1 15.20 7.32 14.77
N ALA A 2 14.07 7.13 14.15
CA ALA A 2 13.77 5.88 13.45
C ALA A 2 14.78 5.66 12.32
N LYS A 3 15.28 4.45 12.18
CA LYS A 3 16.10 4.06 11.04
C LYS A 3 15.24 4.14 9.77
N GLN A 4 15.89 4.45 8.66
CA GLN A 4 15.27 4.45 7.35
C GLN A 4 16.08 3.56 6.41
N PHE A 5 15.47 3.05 5.39
CA PHE A 5 16.15 2.36 4.31
C PHE A 5 15.76 2.94 2.96
N ASP A 6 16.69 2.82 2.02
CA ASP A 6 16.51 3.34 0.68
C ASP A 6 15.70 2.36 -0.17
N VAL A 7 14.75 2.92 -0.92
CA VAL A 7 14.07 2.19 -1.99
C VAL A 7 14.79 2.52 -3.28
N LEU A 8 15.32 1.52 -3.95
CA LEU A 8 16.13 1.68 -5.15
C LEU A 8 15.33 1.33 -6.40
N ASN A 9 15.59 2.07 -7.48
CA ASN A 9 15.17 1.68 -8.82
C ASN A 9 16.10 0.58 -9.30
N PRO A 10 15.63 -0.66 -9.54
CA PRO A 10 16.51 -1.75 -9.94
C PRO A 10 17.14 -1.59 -11.32
N ALA A 11 16.56 -0.75 -12.19
CA ALA A 11 17.09 -0.51 -13.52
C ALA A 11 18.25 0.49 -13.50
N THR A 12 18.21 1.49 -12.63
CA THR A 12 19.19 2.59 -12.57
C THR A 12 20.05 2.58 -11.33
N GLU A 13 19.63 1.85 -10.28
CA GLU A 13 20.24 1.83 -8.94
C GLU A 13 20.13 3.16 -8.19
N ASP A 14 19.34 4.10 -8.72
CA ASP A 14 19.08 5.36 -8.03
C ASP A 14 18.15 5.17 -6.84
N VAL A 15 18.37 5.97 -5.79
CA VAL A 15 17.43 6.05 -4.66
C VAL A 15 16.21 6.84 -5.10
N ILE A 16 15.02 6.23 -5.00
CA ILE A 16 13.76 6.87 -5.37
C ILE A 16 12.93 7.30 -4.17
N ALA A 17 13.18 6.72 -3.01
CA ALA A 17 12.50 7.06 -1.77
C ALA A 17 13.27 6.52 -0.58
N GLN A 18 12.96 7.07 0.59
CA GLN A 18 13.38 6.50 1.86
C GLN A 18 12.14 6.17 2.68
N VAL A 19 12.13 5.01 3.31
CA VAL A 19 11.01 4.57 4.13
C VAL A 19 11.51 4.20 5.53
N PRO A 20 10.66 4.39 6.56
CA PRO A 20 11.03 3.99 7.92
C PRO A 20 11.24 2.48 8.01
N ASP A 21 12.32 2.10 8.68
CA ASP A 21 12.55 0.69 9.05
C ASP A 21 11.85 0.45 10.38
N THR A 22 10.58 0.07 10.29
CA THR A 22 9.72 -0.10 11.45
C THR A 22 10.19 -1.28 12.31
N GLY A 23 10.48 -1.00 13.56
CA GLY A 23 10.93 -2.01 14.51
C GLY A 23 9.79 -2.91 14.99
N LYS A 24 10.18 -4.02 15.62
CA LYS A 24 9.25 -5.03 16.13
C LYS A 24 8.18 -4.43 17.05
N ASP A 25 8.58 -3.57 17.98
CA ASP A 25 7.65 -2.99 18.95
C ASP A 25 6.61 -2.11 18.29
N GLU A 26 6.99 -1.36 17.27
CA GLU A 26 6.09 -0.50 16.52
C GLU A 26 5.04 -1.31 15.73
N TRP A 27 5.45 -2.37 15.05
CA TRP A 27 4.48 -3.13 14.30
C TRP A 27 3.61 -4.02 15.20
N LEU A 28 4.09 -4.43 16.38
CA LEU A 28 3.24 -5.08 17.39
C LEU A 28 2.19 -4.11 17.93
N ALA A 29 2.58 -2.84 18.15
CA ALA A 29 1.64 -1.80 18.55
C ALA A 29 0.58 -1.54 17.46
N ALA A 30 1.02 -1.53 16.18
CA ALA A 30 0.11 -1.38 15.05
C ALA A 30 -0.89 -2.55 14.97
N LEU A 31 -0.42 -3.76 15.19
CA LEU A 31 -1.29 -4.94 15.25
C LEU A 31 -2.33 -4.82 16.37
N GLY A 32 -1.92 -4.35 17.54
CA GLY A 32 -2.83 -4.09 18.65
C GLY A 32 -3.92 -3.08 18.30
N ARG A 33 -3.55 -1.99 17.62
CA ARG A 33 -4.53 -1.01 17.12
C ARG A 33 -5.49 -1.62 16.11
N ALA A 34 -5.00 -2.48 15.22
CA ALA A 34 -5.84 -3.16 14.24
C ALA A 34 -6.85 -4.11 14.91
N VAL A 35 -6.41 -4.86 15.92
CA VAL A 35 -7.31 -5.74 16.70
C VAL A 35 -8.40 -4.92 17.38
N GLU A 36 -8.05 -3.78 17.98
CA GLU A 36 -9.03 -2.90 18.61
C GLU A 36 -10.01 -2.30 17.61
N ALA A 37 -9.50 -1.83 16.46
CA ALA A 37 -10.33 -1.26 15.39
C ALA A 37 -11.29 -2.29 14.79
N GLN A 38 -10.93 -3.56 14.78
CA GLN A 38 -11.77 -4.64 14.25
C GLN A 38 -13.13 -4.71 14.94
N ARG A 39 -13.22 -4.38 16.20
CA ARG A 39 -14.49 -4.41 16.94
C ARG A 39 -15.53 -3.47 16.33
N ALA A 40 -15.15 -2.22 16.10
CA ALA A 40 -16.03 -1.25 15.45
C ALA A 40 -16.32 -1.62 14.00
N TRP A 41 -15.31 -2.12 13.28
CA TRP A 41 -15.46 -2.56 11.89
C TRP A 41 -16.45 -3.74 11.78
N ALA A 42 -16.41 -4.67 12.73
CA ALA A 42 -17.31 -5.82 12.75
C ALA A 42 -18.79 -5.43 12.96
N GLU A 43 -19.03 -4.29 13.58
CA GLU A 43 -20.39 -3.76 13.79
C GLU A 43 -21.01 -3.14 12.54
N PHE A 44 -20.19 -2.79 11.54
CA PHE A 44 -20.70 -2.32 10.27
C PHE A 44 -21.49 -3.44 9.59
N SER A 45 -22.60 -3.08 8.94
CA SER A 45 -23.32 -4.03 8.09
C SER A 45 -22.42 -4.51 6.95
N PRO A 46 -22.69 -5.68 6.35
CA PRO A 46 -21.97 -6.11 5.14
C PRO A 46 -21.99 -5.07 4.03
N ARG A 47 -23.10 -4.39 3.84
CA ARG A 47 -23.23 -3.31 2.88
C ARG A 47 -22.34 -2.11 3.25
N GLY A 48 -22.31 -1.71 4.52
CA GLY A 48 -21.46 -0.63 4.98
C GLY A 48 -19.98 -0.93 4.75
N ARG A 49 -19.54 -2.15 5.02
CA ARG A 49 -18.17 -2.57 4.74
C ARG A 49 -17.87 -2.56 3.24
N ALA A 50 -18.82 -3.03 2.42
CA ALA A 50 -18.69 -3.03 0.97
C ALA A 50 -18.56 -1.61 0.41
N GLU A 51 -19.30 -0.65 0.94
CA GLU A 51 -19.20 0.75 0.53
C GLU A 51 -17.84 1.37 0.82
N VAL A 52 -17.24 1.05 1.96
CA VAL A 52 -15.88 1.51 2.29
C VAL A 52 -14.87 0.92 1.30
N LEU A 53 -14.95 -0.37 1.03
CA LEU A 53 -14.06 -1.04 0.08
C LEU A 53 -14.25 -0.51 -1.34
N ARG A 54 -15.48 -0.21 -1.73
CA ARG A 54 -15.75 0.40 -3.03
C ARG A 54 -15.15 1.80 -3.15
N ALA A 55 -15.20 2.60 -2.10
CA ALA A 55 -14.55 3.92 -2.09
C ALA A 55 -13.03 3.80 -2.27
N VAL A 56 -12.41 2.81 -1.64
CA VAL A 56 -10.98 2.50 -1.84
C VAL A 56 -10.71 2.09 -3.29
N TYR A 57 -11.52 1.20 -3.83
CA TYR A 57 -11.43 0.77 -5.23
C TYR A 57 -11.48 1.96 -6.19
N GLU A 58 -12.43 2.87 -6.01
CA GLU A 58 -12.58 4.03 -6.88
C GLU A 58 -11.35 4.95 -6.82
N LYS A 59 -10.79 5.15 -5.63
CA LYS A 59 -9.58 5.98 -5.45
C LYS A 59 -8.35 5.33 -6.08
N ILE A 60 -8.18 4.03 -5.93
CA ILE A 60 -7.07 3.30 -6.55
C ILE A 60 -7.19 3.34 -8.06
N THR A 61 -8.39 3.08 -8.59
CA THR A 61 -8.64 3.09 -10.03
C THR A 61 -8.38 4.46 -10.64
N ALA A 62 -8.78 5.53 -9.97
CA ALA A 62 -8.53 6.90 -10.44
C ALA A 62 -7.04 7.23 -10.47
N ARG A 63 -6.20 6.52 -9.72
CA ARG A 63 -4.75 6.72 -9.63
C ARG A 63 -3.97 5.55 -10.23
N THR A 64 -4.57 4.78 -11.13
CA THR A 64 -3.94 3.59 -11.74
C THR A 64 -2.56 3.88 -12.29
N ASP A 65 -2.40 4.96 -13.07
CA ASP A 65 -1.11 5.30 -13.68
C ASP A 65 -0.05 5.62 -12.63
N GLU A 66 -0.42 6.33 -11.58
CA GLU A 66 0.49 6.66 -10.49
C GLU A 66 1.00 5.40 -9.78
N PHE A 67 0.11 4.50 -9.40
CA PHE A 67 0.49 3.23 -8.76
C PHE A 67 1.32 2.35 -9.68
N ALA A 68 0.95 2.24 -10.96
CA ALA A 68 1.68 1.44 -11.92
C ALA A 68 3.11 1.98 -12.13
N ARG A 69 3.29 3.30 -12.23
CA ARG A 69 4.60 3.92 -12.35
C ARG A 69 5.45 3.68 -11.12
N THR A 70 4.87 3.75 -9.94
CA THR A 70 5.56 3.44 -8.69
C THR A 70 6.07 2.00 -8.68
N MET A 71 5.23 1.03 -9.09
CA MET A 71 5.64 -0.36 -9.20
C MET A 71 6.82 -0.54 -10.16
N THR A 72 6.74 0.09 -11.34
CA THR A 72 7.82 0.00 -12.33
C THR A 72 9.13 0.57 -11.77
N LYS A 73 9.07 1.70 -11.09
CA LYS A 73 10.26 2.32 -10.49
C LYS A 73 10.87 1.46 -9.38
N GLU A 74 10.03 0.83 -8.55
CA GLU A 74 10.50 0.09 -7.39
C GLU A 74 10.95 -1.33 -7.69
N MET A 75 10.40 -1.97 -8.72
CA MET A 75 10.69 -3.38 -8.99
C MET A 75 11.07 -3.71 -10.43
N GLY A 76 10.98 -2.75 -11.35
CA GLY A 76 11.36 -2.97 -12.74
C GLY A 76 10.32 -3.66 -13.61
N LYS A 77 9.11 -3.87 -13.12
CA LYS A 77 8.03 -4.47 -13.92
C LYS A 77 7.66 -3.55 -15.10
N PRO A 78 7.45 -4.09 -16.31
CA PRO A 78 6.95 -3.27 -17.43
C PRO A 78 5.66 -2.55 -17.08
N LEU A 79 5.53 -1.30 -17.52
CA LEU A 79 4.40 -0.44 -17.12
C LEU A 79 3.04 -1.05 -17.46
N ALA A 80 2.91 -1.70 -18.61
CA ALA A 80 1.65 -2.34 -19.02
C ALA A 80 1.25 -3.47 -18.05
N GLU A 81 2.22 -4.26 -17.60
CA GLU A 81 1.98 -5.31 -16.62
C GLU A 81 1.65 -4.74 -15.24
N ALA A 82 2.32 -3.65 -14.85
CA ALA A 82 2.03 -2.97 -13.61
C ALA A 82 0.60 -2.42 -13.58
N LYS A 83 0.10 -1.88 -14.69
CA LYS A 83 -1.30 -1.46 -14.82
C LYS A 83 -2.27 -2.63 -14.64
N GLY A 84 -1.94 -3.78 -15.21
CA GLY A 84 -2.73 -5.01 -15.03
C GLY A 84 -2.77 -5.46 -13.57
N GLU A 85 -1.67 -5.33 -12.85
CA GLU A 85 -1.62 -5.66 -11.44
C GLU A 85 -2.46 -4.74 -10.58
N VAL A 86 -2.47 -3.44 -10.87
CA VAL A 86 -3.35 -2.48 -10.18
C VAL A 86 -4.81 -2.85 -10.39
N ALA A 87 -5.18 -3.22 -11.61
CA ALA A 87 -6.55 -3.65 -11.93
C ALA A 87 -6.94 -4.96 -11.24
N TYR A 88 -5.97 -5.88 -11.08
CA TYR A 88 -6.19 -7.16 -10.41
C TYR A 88 -6.39 -7.02 -8.89
N GLY A 89 -5.60 -6.16 -8.26
CA GLY A 89 -5.69 -5.92 -6.82
C GLY A 89 -6.88 -5.08 -6.44
#